data_164086a8782ed893e2315017b8065780
#
_entry.id   164086a8782ed893e2315017b8065780
#
_cell.length_a   1.000
_cell.length_b   1.000
_cell.length_c   1.000
_cell.angle_alpha   90.00
_cell.angle_beta   90.00
_cell.angle_gamma   90.00
#
_symmetry.space_group_name_H-M   'P 1'
#
loop_
_entity.id
_entity.type
_entity.pdbx_description
1 polymer ?
#
loop_
_entity_poly.entity_id
_entity_poly.type
_entity_poly.pdbx_seq_one_letter_code
_entity_poly.pdbx_strand_id
1 'polypeptide(L)'
;MLRVLQDLFRYNREFAIGTILVLIVLSLAGASFFSPYPPQDSYVVPPDVPPCWGHPLGTNSRGQDVFWQLTVAMRNSLLFGVAVAFLSRIISLVIGLVSGYAGGVVDRVLMSINDTFVVIPLFPILTLFYFMMHDQMSWTLLALAMASLGWPYDARLIRSVALSLRNREFTTQSVFSGMSTWQILFGEHLPYVLPIVLSTTMNNINWSIGLEVTLSVIGFTNIETPTIGTMIYWANQHTAMVAGIWWWVLAPVATVTMTFIGLFLLSVSINEFVDPRSRLVRVGG
;
A
#
# COMPACT_ATOMS: atom_id res chain seq x y z
N MET A 1 13.32 12.42 -18.70
CA MET A 1 12.54 11.39 -18.00
C MET A 1 12.82 9.98 -18.52
N LEU A 2 12.67 9.69 -19.83
CA LEU A 2 12.95 8.36 -20.42
C LEU A 2 14.40 7.88 -20.21
N ARG A 3 15.41 8.73 -20.37
CA ARG A 3 16.82 8.36 -20.12
C ARG A 3 17.08 7.99 -18.66
N VAL A 4 16.47 8.69 -17.72
CA VAL A 4 16.57 8.40 -16.28
C VAL A 4 15.98 7.01 -15.95
N LEU A 5 14.83 6.66 -16.52
CA LEU A 5 14.25 5.34 -16.37
C LEU A 5 15.12 4.25 -17.01
N GLN A 6 15.68 4.50 -18.19
CA GLN A 6 16.60 3.56 -18.83
C GLN A 6 17.87 3.32 -17.99
N ASP A 7 18.41 4.37 -17.38
CA ASP A 7 19.57 4.27 -16.48
C ASP A 7 19.23 3.50 -15.21
N LEU A 8 18.05 3.72 -14.62
CA LEU A 8 17.57 2.96 -13.47
C LEU A 8 17.43 1.46 -13.80
N PHE A 9 16.83 1.11 -14.94
CA PHE A 9 16.72 -0.29 -15.37
C PHE A 9 18.08 -0.94 -15.63
N ARG A 10 19.04 -0.18 -16.16
CA ARG A 10 20.35 -0.71 -16.56
C ARG A 10 21.32 -0.88 -15.39
N TYR A 11 21.24 0.02 -14.40
CA TYR A 11 22.22 0.10 -13.32
C TYR A 11 21.68 -0.29 -11.93
N ASN A 12 20.36 -0.36 -11.75
CA ASN A 12 19.76 -0.77 -10.47
C ASN A 12 18.97 -2.06 -10.66
N ARG A 13 19.58 -3.19 -10.25
CA ARG A 13 18.93 -4.53 -10.33
C ARG A 13 17.67 -4.60 -9.47
N GLU A 14 17.65 -3.95 -8.31
CA GLU A 14 16.51 -3.93 -7.40
C GLU A 14 15.31 -3.23 -8.05
N PHE A 15 15.56 -2.11 -8.73
CA PHE A 15 14.53 -1.41 -9.50
C PHE A 15 13.94 -2.29 -10.61
N ALA A 16 14.82 -2.99 -11.36
CA ALA A 16 14.36 -3.85 -12.44
C ALA A 16 13.53 -5.03 -11.91
N ILE A 17 14.00 -5.73 -10.87
CA ILE A 17 13.27 -6.85 -10.25
C ILE A 17 11.95 -6.35 -9.66
N GLY A 18 11.99 -5.26 -8.88
CA GLY A 18 10.79 -4.67 -8.28
C GLY A 18 9.75 -4.30 -9.32
N THR A 19 10.17 -3.67 -10.43
CA THR A 19 9.27 -3.31 -11.54
C THR A 19 8.66 -4.54 -12.21
N ILE A 20 9.45 -5.58 -12.47
CA ILE A 20 8.95 -6.83 -13.08
C ILE A 20 7.91 -7.47 -12.16
N LEU A 21 8.18 -7.59 -10.87
CA LEU A 21 7.24 -8.17 -9.90
C LEU A 21 5.94 -7.39 -9.84
N VAL A 22 6.02 -6.06 -9.78
CA VAL A 22 4.83 -5.21 -9.75
C VAL A 22 4.05 -5.30 -11.07
N LEU A 23 4.72 -5.37 -12.22
CA LEU A 23 4.05 -5.57 -13.51
C LEU A 23 3.34 -6.93 -13.60
N ILE A 24 3.92 -8.01 -13.06
CA ILE A 24 3.26 -9.31 -12.97
C ILE A 24 2.00 -9.19 -12.11
N VAL A 25 2.08 -8.57 -10.95
CA VAL A 25 0.96 -8.37 -10.05
C VAL A 25 -0.14 -7.51 -10.68
N LEU A 26 0.23 -6.43 -11.37
CA LEU A 26 -0.72 -5.57 -12.09
C LEU A 26 -1.36 -6.30 -13.27
N SER A 27 -0.61 -7.13 -14.00
CA SER A 27 -1.18 -7.94 -15.09
C SER A 27 -2.15 -8.99 -14.57
N LEU A 28 -1.84 -9.60 -13.41
CA LEU A 28 -2.76 -10.52 -12.74
C LEU A 28 -4.05 -9.81 -12.31
N ALA A 29 -3.94 -8.63 -11.68
CA ALA A 29 -5.10 -7.82 -11.32
C ALA A 29 -5.91 -7.38 -12.56
N GLY A 30 -5.24 -7.02 -13.65
CA GLY A 30 -5.87 -6.67 -14.93
C GLY A 30 -6.59 -7.83 -15.59
N ALA A 31 -6.09 -9.07 -15.44
CA ALA A 31 -6.74 -10.26 -15.95
C ALA A 31 -8.14 -10.48 -15.34
N SER A 32 -8.43 -9.91 -14.18
CA SER A 32 -9.75 -10.01 -13.54
C SER A 32 -10.92 -9.51 -14.40
N PHE A 33 -10.66 -8.61 -15.35
CA PHE A 33 -11.68 -8.11 -16.28
C PHE A 33 -12.06 -9.11 -17.39
N PHE A 34 -11.28 -10.17 -17.54
CA PHE A 34 -11.47 -11.22 -18.55
C PHE A 34 -12.00 -12.52 -17.93
N SER A 35 -12.43 -12.52 -16.68
CA SER A 35 -12.98 -13.70 -16.02
C SER A 35 -14.22 -14.19 -16.76
N PRO A 36 -14.31 -15.48 -17.13
CA PRO A 36 -15.44 -16.05 -17.87
C PRO A 36 -16.70 -16.19 -17.00
N TYR A 37 -16.58 -16.11 -15.69
CA TYR A 37 -17.67 -16.18 -14.72
C TYR A 37 -17.37 -15.33 -13.48
N PRO A 38 -18.37 -14.96 -12.65
CA PRO A 38 -18.13 -14.25 -11.40
C PRO A 38 -17.32 -15.12 -10.43
N PRO A 39 -16.06 -14.77 -10.11
CA PRO A 39 -15.19 -15.65 -9.31
C PRO A 39 -15.58 -15.78 -7.84
N GLN A 40 -16.51 -14.95 -7.36
CA GLN A 40 -17.08 -15.03 -6.01
C GLN A 40 -18.21 -16.06 -5.90
N ASP A 41 -18.84 -16.45 -7.01
CA ASP A 41 -19.94 -17.40 -6.99
C ASP A 41 -19.41 -18.80 -6.68
N SER A 42 -20.12 -19.51 -5.79
CA SER A 42 -19.74 -20.86 -5.39
C SER A 42 -20.37 -21.89 -6.34
N TYR A 43 -19.71 -23.03 -6.48
CA TYR A 43 -20.16 -24.18 -7.29
C TYR A 43 -20.32 -23.91 -8.81
N VAL A 44 -19.52 -22.98 -9.33
CA VAL A 44 -19.47 -22.68 -10.77
C VAL A 44 -18.67 -23.74 -11.53
N VAL A 45 -17.66 -24.32 -10.86
CA VAL A 45 -16.81 -25.39 -11.39
C VAL A 45 -16.76 -26.56 -10.41
N PRO A 46 -16.36 -27.78 -10.85
CA PRO A 46 -16.18 -28.91 -9.92
C PRO A 46 -15.21 -28.55 -8.79
N PRO A 47 -15.54 -28.87 -7.51
CA PRO A 47 -14.66 -28.57 -6.37
C PRO A 47 -13.44 -29.50 -6.35
N ASP A 48 -12.37 -29.01 -5.70
CA ASP A 48 -11.15 -29.76 -5.35
C ASP A 48 -10.38 -30.38 -6.53
N VAL A 49 -10.55 -29.82 -7.73
CA VAL A 49 -9.80 -30.27 -8.90
C VAL A 49 -8.36 -29.75 -8.81
N PRO A 50 -7.33 -30.61 -8.93
CA PRO A 50 -5.94 -30.18 -8.92
C PRO A 50 -5.60 -29.30 -10.15
N PRO A 51 -4.48 -28.52 -10.10
CA PRO A 51 -4.04 -27.72 -11.23
C PRO A 51 -3.97 -28.53 -12.52
N CYS A 52 -4.65 -28.04 -13.56
CA CYS A 52 -4.76 -28.66 -14.89
C CYS A 52 -4.93 -27.59 -15.98
N TRP A 53 -4.94 -27.98 -17.27
CA TRP A 53 -5.08 -27.03 -18.37
C TRP A 53 -6.37 -26.19 -18.32
N GLY A 54 -7.48 -26.75 -17.83
CA GLY A 54 -8.74 -26.02 -17.66
C GLY A 54 -8.76 -25.11 -16.44
N HIS A 55 -7.98 -25.44 -15.41
CA HIS A 55 -7.87 -24.71 -14.14
C HIS A 55 -6.41 -24.60 -13.74
N PRO A 56 -5.67 -23.57 -14.22
CA PRO A 56 -4.21 -23.47 -14.06
C PRO A 56 -3.71 -23.53 -12.62
N LEU A 57 -4.49 -22.99 -11.67
CA LEU A 57 -4.22 -23.05 -10.22
C LEU A 57 -5.21 -23.98 -9.48
N GLY A 58 -5.89 -24.90 -10.22
CA GLY A 58 -6.88 -25.77 -9.63
C GLY A 58 -8.18 -25.08 -9.21
N THR A 59 -9.04 -25.83 -8.54
CA THR A 59 -10.29 -25.32 -7.96
C THR A 59 -10.30 -25.53 -6.44
N ASN A 60 -11.14 -24.78 -5.75
CA ASN A 60 -11.26 -24.85 -4.29
C ASN A 60 -12.50 -25.65 -3.86
N SER A 61 -12.65 -25.94 -2.56
CA SER A 61 -13.79 -26.68 -2.01
C SER A 61 -15.13 -25.95 -2.12
N ARG A 62 -15.11 -24.64 -2.45
CA ARG A 62 -16.32 -23.86 -2.76
C ARG A 62 -16.72 -23.96 -4.26
N GLY A 63 -16.02 -24.77 -5.05
CA GLY A 63 -16.27 -24.89 -6.49
C GLY A 63 -15.96 -23.59 -7.25
N GLN A 64 -14.90 -22.90 -6.88
CA GLN A 64 -14.41 -21.69 -7.55
C GLN A 64 -13.05 -21.98 -8.17
N ASP A 65 -12.76 -21.40 -9.33
CA ASP A 65 -11.45 -21.46 -9.97
C ASP A 65 -10.47 -20.54 -9.22
N VAL A 66 -9.40 -21.11 -8.66
CA VAL A 66 -8.43 -20.41 -7.83
C VAL A 66 -7.69 -19.32 -8.62
N PHE A 67 -7.42 -19.53 -9.93
CA PHE A 67 -6.76 -18.50 -10.75
C PHE A 67 -7.65 -17.26 -10.92
N TRP A 68 -8.90 -17.44 -11.32
CA TRP A 68 -9.81 -16.31 -11.53
C TRP A 68 -10.18 -15.61 -10.22
N GLN A 69 -10.38 -16.38 -9.15
CA GLN A 69 -10.58 -15.81 -7.82
C GLN A 69 -9.38 -14.95 -7.38
N LEU A 70 -8.15 -15.45 -7.60
CA LEU A 70 -6.92 -14.75 -7.28
C LEU A 70 -6.78 -13.42 -8.05
N THR A 71 -7.18 -13.37 -9.32
CA THR A 71 -7.12 -12.15 -10.13
C THR A 71 -8.00 -11.04 -9.54
N VAL A 72 -9.23 -11.38 -9.15
CA VAL A 72 -10.16 -10.43 -8.51
C VAL A 72 -9.70 -10.06 -7.11
N ALA A 73 -9.26 -11.04 -6.33
CA ALA A 73 -8.71 -10.81 -4.99
C ALA A 73 -7.53 -9.84 -5.02
N MET A 74 -6.59 -10.05 -5.96
CA MET A 74 -5.43 -9.18 -6.12
C MET A 74 -5.81 -7.77 -6.52
N ARG A 75 -6.74 -7.61 -7.48
CA ARG A 75 -7.27 -6.29 -7.86
C ARG A 75 -7.87 -5.57 -6.65
N ASN A 76 -8.71 -6.24 -5.87
CA ASN A 76 -9.38 -5.64 -4.71
C ASN A 76 -8.38 -5.27 -3.61
N SER A 77 -7.40 -6.16 -3.29
CA SER A 77 -6.35 -5.86 -2.30
C SER A 77 -5.44 -4.72 -2.74
N LEU A 78 -5.08 -4.61 -4.03
CA LEU A 78 -4.32 -3.46 -4.55
C LEU A 78 -5.11 -2.17 -4.47
N LEU A 79 -6.38 -2.17 -4.90
CA LEU A 79 -7.24 -0.99 -4.80
C LEU A 79 -7.40 -0.54 -3.36
N PHE A 80 -7.54 -1.49 -2.42
CA PHE A 80 -7.59 -1.22 -1.00
C PHE A 80 -6.32 -0.54 -0.51
N GLY A 81 -5.16 -1.14 -0.76
CA GLY A 81 -3.88 -0.60 -0.35
C GLY A 81 -3.61 0.80 -0.91
N VAL A 82 -3.92 1.01 -2.20
CA VAL A 82 -3.79 2.32 -2.85
C VAL A 82 -4.75 3.34 -2.25
N ALA A 83 -6.02 2.98 -2.02
CA ALA A 83 -7.01 3.89 -1.43
C ALA A 83 -6.61 4.33 -0.02
N VAL A 84 -6.22 3.38 0.85
CA VAL A 84 -5.73 3.69 2.21
C VAL A 84 -4.49 4.57 2.15
N ALA A 85 -3.50 4.21 1.33
CA ALA A 85 -2.26 4.96 1.19
C ALA A 85 -2.52 6.38 0.67
N PHE A 86 -3.38 6.55 -0.32
CA PHE A 86 -3.71 7.87 -0.89
C PHE A 86 -4.40 8.77 0.13
N LEU A 87 -5.42 8.25 0.83
CA LEU A 87 -6.17 9.02 1.82
C LEU A 87 -5.29 9.42 3.03
N SER A 88 -4.53 8.47 3.57
CA SER A 88 -3.60 8.77 4.67
C SER A 88 -2.51 9.75 4.25
N ARG A 89 -2.08 9.70 2.97
CA ARG A 89 -1.09 10.61 2.40
C ARG A 89 -1.56 12.05 2.34
N ILE A 90 -2.80 12.30 1.98
CA ILE A 90 -3.38 13.65 1.98
C ILE A 90 -3.30 14.25 3.39
N ILE A 91 -3.70 13.49 4.41
CA ILE A 91 -3.66 13.93 5.81
C ILE A 91 -2.21 14.22 6.23
N SER A 92 -1.29 13.30 5.98
CA SER A 92 0.11 13.43 6.37
C SER A 92 0.82 14.59 5.69
N LEU A 93 0.53 14.85 4.39
CA LEU A 93 1.09 15.98 3.66
C LEU A 93 0.66 17.31 4.26
N VAL A 94 -0.64 17.49 4.49
CA VAL A 94 -1.16 18.74 5.04
C VAL A 94 -0.59 18.99 6.44
N ILE A 95 -0.71 18.01 7.34
CA ILE A 95 -0.23 18.15 8.72
C ILE A 95 1.28 18.32 8.77
N GLY A 96 2.04 17.52 8.02
CA GLY A 96 3.50 17.57 8.02
C GLY A 96 4.06 18.88 7.44
N LEU A 97 3.54 19.33 6.29
CA LEU A 97 3.97 20.60 5.68
C LEU A 97 3.61 21.80 6.55
N VAL A 98 2.37 21.85 7.04
CA VAL A 98 1.90 22.97 7.87
C VAL A 98 2.67 23.05 9.17
N SER A 99 2.85 21.94 9.88
CA SER A 99 3.58 21.93 11.16
C SER A 99 5.05 22.30 10.97
N GLY A 100 5.72 21.73 9.96
CA GLY A 100 7.12 21.99 9.68
C GLY A 100 7.40 23.43 9.24
N TYR A 101 6.50 24.04 8.47
CA TYR A 101 6.65 25.41 8.00
C TYR A 101 6.25 26.44 9.06
N ALA A 102 5.08 26.31 9.69
CA ALA A 102 4.59 27.29 10.67
C ALA A 102 5.45 27.31 11.94
N GLY A 103 5.81 26.15 12.46
CA GLY A 103 6.57 26.04 13.71
C GLY A 103 5.78 26.53 14.94
N GLY A 104 6.50 26.81 16.03
CA GLY A 104 5.93 27.45 17.24
C GLY A 104 4.75 26.68 17.85
N VAL A 105 3.66 27.38 18.12
CA VAL A 105 2.46 26.80 18.75
C VAL A 105 1.72 25.86 17.81
N VAL A 106 1.62 26.22 16.52
CA VAL A 106 0.94 25.38 15.50
C VAL A 106 1.59 24.01 15.39
N ASP A 107 2.92 23.99 15.28
CA ASP A 107 3.68 22.75 15.24
C ASP A 107 3.47 21.91 16.52
N ARG A 108 3.54 22.55 17.68
CA ARG A 108 3.35 21.86 18.96
C ARG A 108 1.97 21.22 19.08
N VAL A 109 0.92 21.92 18.69
CA VAL A 109 -0.45 21.39 18.74
C VAL A 109 -0.63 20.24 17.75
N LEU A 110 -0.22 20.41 16.48
CA LEU A 110 -0.35 19.37 15.47
C LEU A 110 0.46 18.12 15.82
N MET A 111 1.67 18.27 16.36
CA MET A 111 2.48 17.13 16.79
C MET A 111 1.94 16.47 18.06
N SER A 112 1.34 17.21 18.99
CA SER A 112 0.65 16.62 20.15
C SER A 112 -0.52 15.73 19.71
N ILE A 113 -1.30 16.17 18.74
CA ILE A 113 -2.36 15.34 18.12
C ILE A 113 -1.74 14.11 17.45
N ASN A 114 -0.70 14.31 16.64
CA ASN A 114 0.01 13.23 15.97
C ASN A 114 0.51 12.17 16.96
N ASP A 115 1.11 12.61 18.07
CA ASP A 115 1.65 11.73 19.11
C ASP A 115 0.55 10.90 19.78
N THR A 116 -0.63 11.47 19.96
CA THR A 116 -1.80 10.74 20.46
C THR A 116 -2.16 9.58 19.52
N PHE A 117 -2.19 9.82 18.20
CA PHE A 117 -2.51 8.77 17.22
C PHE A 117 -1.44 7.67 17.15
N VAL A 118 -0.16 8.02 17.33
CA VAL A 118 0.94 7.03 17.31
C VAL A 118 0.86 6.04 18.48
N VAL A 119 0.37 6.47 19.63
CA VAL A 119 0.27 5.61 20.82
C VAL A 119 -0.91 4.65 20.74
N ILE A 120 -1.90 4.93 19.88
CA ILE A 120 -3.07 4.04 19.72
C ILE A 120 -2.62 2.68 19.17
N PRO A 121 -2.89 1.57 19.87
CA PRO A 121 -2.57 0.23 19.37
C PRO A 121 -3.52 -0.14 18.23
N LEU A 122 -3.03 -0.03 17.01
CA LEU A 122 -3.84 -0.06 15.79
C LEU A 122 -4.65 -1.34 15.62
N PHE A 123 -4.04 -2.52 15.82
CA PHE A 123 -4.73 -3.79 15.64
C PHE A 123 -5.91 -3.97 16.62
N PRO A 124 -5.76 -3.76 17.93
CA PRO A 124 -6.89 -3.76 18.86
C PRO A 124 -8.00 -2.77 18.53
N ILE A 125 -7.67 -1.54 18.09
CA ILE A 125 -8.71 -0.56 17.77
C ILE A 125 -9.50 -0.94 16.52
N LEU A 126 -8.81 -1.49 15.47
CA LEU A 126 -9.50 -1.99 14.28
C LEU A 126 -10.36 -3.21 14.57
N THR A 127 -9.90 -4.09 15.46
CA THR A 127 -10.69 -5.23 15.94
C THR A 127 -11.96 -4.76 16.68
N LEU A 128 -11.80 -3.80 17.59
CA LEU A 128 -12.95 -3.20 18.27
C LEU A 128 -13.92 -2.53 17.29
N PHE A 129 -13.37 -1.79 16.32
CA PHE A 129 -14.15 -1.14 15.26
C PHE A 129 -14.95 -2.17 14.44
N TYR A 130 -14.34 -3.32 14.12
CA TYR A 130 -15.05 -4.42 13.44
C TYR A 130 -16.23 -4.92 14.28
N PHE A 131 -16.06 -5.20 15.57
CA PHE A 131 -17.16 -5.68 16.42
C PHE A 131 -18.27 -4.65 16.60
N MET A 132 -17.95 -3.36 16.62
CA MET A 132 -18.96 -2.30 16.71
C MET A 132 -19.77 -2.13 15.42
N MET A 133 -19.17 -2.39 14.26
CA MET A 133 -19.74 -2.15 12.93
C MET A 133 -20.02 -3.45 12.16
N HIS A 134 -20.07 -4.59 12.84
CA HIS A 134 -20.08 -5.94 12.26
C HIS A 134 -21.01 -6.06 11.03
N ASP A 135 -22.29 -5.70 11.16
CA ASP A 135 -23.28 -5.81 10.08
C ASP A 135 -23.11 -4.75 8.97
N GLN A 136 -22.38 -3.68 9.25
CA GLN A 136 -22.15 -2.56 8.32
C GLN A 136 -20.71 -2.53 7.79
N MET A 137 -19.89 -3.52 8.21
CA MET A 137 -18.48 -3.55 7.81
C MET A 137 -18.37 -3.72 6.30
N SER A 138 -17.96 -2.66 5.65
CA SER A 138 -17.68 -2.63 4.23
C SER A 138 -16.18 -2.42 3.98
N TRP A 139 -15.74 -2.79 2.80
CA TRP A 139 -14.38 -2.54 2.33
C TRP A 139 -14.00 -1.06 2.43
N THR A 140 -14.91 -0.15 2.05
CA THR A 140 -14.71 1.29 2.14
C THR A 140 -14.62 1.80 3.57
N LEU A 141 -15.43 1.28 4.47
CA LEU A 141 -15.42 1.68 5.88
C LEU A 141 -14.10 1.27 6.56
N LEU A 142 -13.60 0.06 6.26
CA LEU A 142 -12.30 -0.38 6.74
C LEU A 142 -11.17 0.48 6.18
N ALA A 143 -11.22 0.82 4.88
CA ALA A 143 -10.21 1.68 4.24
C ALA A 143 -10.17 3.08 4.88
N LEU A 144 -11.31 3.68 5.15
CA LEU A 144 -11.41 4.97 5.84
C LEU A 144 -10.88 4.91 7.27
N ALA A 145 -11.24 3.87 8.02
CA ALA A 145 -10.72 3.66 9.38
C ALA A 145 -9.19 3.54 9.38
N MET A 146 -8.64 2.71 8.49
CA MET A 146 -7.18 2.55 8.37
C MET A 146 -6.48 3.82 7.90
N ALA A 147 -7.05 4.55 6.95
CA ALA A 147 -6.48 5.81 6.48
C ALA A 147 -6.46 6.88 7.56
N SER A 148 -7.51 6.94 8.39
CA SER A 148 -7.61 7.89 9.51
C SER A 148 -6.62 7.61 10.65
N LEU A 149 -6.04 6.42 10.70
CA LEU A 149 -5.08 5.99 11.72
C LEU A 149 -3.65 5.84 11.17
N GLY A 150 -3.47 5.69 9.85
CA GLY A 150 -2.19 5.37 9.21
C GLY A 150 -1.28 6.56 8.85
N TRP A 151 -1.72 7.81 9.04
CA TRP A 151 -1.03 9.01 8.61
C TRP A 151 0.13 9.49 9.51
N PRO A 152 0.20 9.20 10.83
CA PRO A 152 1.07 9.93 11.76
C PRO A 152 2.58 9.79 11.49
N TYR A 153 3.05 8.59 11.13
CA TYR A 153 4.48 8.38 10.85
C TYR A 153 4.96 9.20 9.65
N ASP A 154 4.16 9.22 8.59
CA ASP A 154 4.47 9.98 7.38
C ASP A 154 4.40 11.49 7.63
N ALA A 155 3.47 11.95 8.45
CA ALA A 155 3.39 13.37 8.84
C ALA A 155 4.65 13.83 9.57
N ARG A 156 5.22 13.03 10.49
CA ARG A 156 6.49 13.34 11.16
C ARG A 156 7.65 13.41 10.17
N LEU A 157 7.71 12.48 9.22
CA LEU A 157 8.75 12.47 8.21
C LEU A 157 8.67 13.73 7.33
N ILE A 158 7.48 14.03 6.82
CA ILE A 158 7.23 15.23 5.99
C ILE A 158 7.55 16.51 6.76
N ARG A 159 7.15 16.58 8.04
CA ARG A 159 7.49 17.70 8.92
C ARG A 159 9.00 17.91 9.04
N SER A 160 9.78 16.84 9.20
CA SER A 160 11.24 16.96 9.34
C SER A 160 11.88 17.55 8.09
N VAL A 161 11.40 17.18 6.91
CA VAL A 161 11.83 17.76 5.63
C VAL A 161 11.39 19.22 5.51
N ALA A 162 10.12 19.53 5.82
CA ALA A 162 9.59 20.89 5.75
C ALA A 162 10.33 21.85 6.69
N LEU A 163 10.71 21.41 7.89
CA LEU A 163 11.57 22.17 8.81
C LEU A 163 12.94 22.51 8.19
N SER A 164 13.55 21.55 7.48
CA SER A 164 14.81 21.79 6.78
C SER A 164 14.65 22.80 5.64
N LEU A 165 13.55 22.69 4.86
CA LEU A 165 13.26 23.58 3.74
C LEU A 165 12.95 25.01 4.19
N ARG A 166 12.28 25.18 5.32
CA ARG A 166 11.93 26.49 5.89
C ARG A 166 13.14 27.40 6.05
N ASN A 167 14.29 26.85 6.40
CA ASN A 167 15.51 27.60 6.66
C ASN A 167 16.39 27.78 5.40
N ARG A 168 15.92 27.40 4.22
CA ARG A 168 16.64 27.57 2.97
C ARG A 168 16.48 28.98 2.40
N GLU A 169 17.51 29.46 1.72
CA GLU A 169 17.54 30.80 1.12
C GLU A 169 16.39 31.07 0.16
N PHE A 170 16.02 30.07 -0.66
CA PHE A 170 14.90 30.21 -1.62
C PHE A 170 13.57 30.44 -0.88
N THR A 171 13.32 29.79 0.25
CA THR A 171 12.11 30.03 1.05
C THR A 171 12.07 31.46 1.57
N THR A 172 13.22 31.96 2.05
CA THR A 172 13.35 33.35 2.51
C THR A 172 13.09 34.33 1.36
N GLN A 173 13.63 34.07 0.17
CA GLN A 173 13.39 34.90 -1.04
C GLN A 173 11.91 34.91 -1.43
N SER A 174 11.24 33.74 -1.39
CA SER A 174 9.81 33.61 -1.69
C SER A 174 8.95 34.45 -0.73
N VAL A 175 9.29 34.44 0.58
CA VAL A 175 8.62 35.28 1.58
C VAL A 175 8.82 36.78 1.26
N PHE A 176 10.05 37.21 0.94
CA PHE A 176 10.33 38.61 0.59
C PHE A 176 9.67 39.01 -0.73
N SER A 177 9.43 38.09 -1.63
CA SER A 177 8.68 38.32 -2.88
C SER A 177 7.17 38.41 -2.67
N GLY A 178 6.68 38.29 -1.42
CA GLY A 178 5.26 38.42 -1.09
C GLY A 178 4.43 37.17 -1.37
N MET A 179 5.05 36.00 -1.54
CA MET A 179 4.30 34.75 -1.72
C MET A 179 3.53 34.38 -0.45
N SER A 180 2.28 33.93 -0.64
CA SER A 180 1.47 33.42 0.48
C SER A 180 2.01 32.09 1.01
N THR A 181 1.67 31.74 2.25
CA THR A 181 2.06 30.46 2.89
C THR A 181 1.70 29.26 2.02
N TRP A 182 0.51 29.25 1.43
CA TRP A 182 0.07 28.14 0.58
C TRP A 182 0.87 28.04 -0.73
N GLN A 183 1.24 29.16 -1.32
CA GLN A 183 2.12 29.18 -2.50
C GLN A 183 3.50 28.62 -2.18
N ILE A 184 4.06 28.96 -1.02
CA ILE A 184 5.35 28.41 -0.56
C ILE A 184 5.24 26.91 -0.29
N LEU A 185 4.20 26.46 0.44
CA LEU A 185 4.04 25.03 0.79
C LEU A 185 3.83 24.14 -0.43
N PHE A 186 2.91 24.53 -1.33
CA PHE A 186 2.57 23.68 -2.47
C PHE A 186 3.40 23.99 -3.73
N GLY A 187 3.87 25.22 -3.91
CA GLY A 187 4.71 25.58 -5.04
C GLY A 187 6.19 25.28 -4.83
N GLU A 188 6.72 25.61 -3.65
CA GLU A 188 8.15 25.53 -3.36
C GLU A 188 8.56 24.28 -2.57
N HIS A 189 7.84 23.93 -1.49
CA HIS A 189 8.23 22.83 -0.62
C HIS A 189 7.77 21.46 -1.14
N LEU A 190 6.53 21.36 -1.64
CA LEU A 190 5.96 20.08 -2.10
C LEU A 190 6.83 19.38 -3.15
N PRO A 191 7.41 20.05 -4.17
CA PRO A 191 8.29 19.39 -5.15
C PRO A 191 9.51 18.69 -4.52
N TYR A 192 10.07 19.25 -3.43
CA TYR A 192 11.19 18.63 -2.71
C TYR A 192 10.76 17.48 -1.81
N VAL A 193 9.52 17.49 -1.31
CA VAL A 193 8.96 16.44 -0.46
C VAL A 193 8.44 15.28 -1.30
N LEU A 194 7.98 15.54 -2.54
CA LEU A 194 7.32 14.57 -3.41
C LEU A 194 8.09 13.25 -3.62
N PRO A 195 9.42 13.24 -3.85
CA PRO A 195 10.16 12.00 -4.02
C PRO A 195 10.11 11.08 -2.80
N ILE A 196 10.21 11.65 -1.59
CA ILE A 196 10.10 10.91 -0.32
C ILE A 196 8.67 10.39 -0.15
N VAL A 197 7.68 11.23 -0.48
CA VAL A 197 6.26 10.85 -0.46
C VAL A 197 6.00 9.65 -1.37
N LEU A 198 6.52 9.64 -2.57
CA LEU A 198 6.36 8.53 -3.52
C LEU A 198 6.93 7.22 -2.97
N SER A 199 8.14 7.26 -2.44
CA SER A 199 8.78 6.09 -1.85
C SER A 199 8.01 5.56 -0.63
N THR A 200 7.66 6.43 0.31
CA THR A 200 6.92 6.01 1.52
C THR A 200 5.49 5.59 1.22
N THR A 201 4.90 6.06 0.10
CA THR A 201 3.58 5.58 -0.36
C THR A 201 3.59 4.10 -0.70
N MET A 202 4.66 3.60 -1.33
CA MET A 202 4.79 2.16 -1.63
C MET A 202 4.84 1.32 -0.36
N ASN A 203 5.57 1.79 0.66
CA ASN A 203 5.60 1.13 1.98
C ASN A 203 4.23 1.19 2.67
N ASN A 204 3.50 2.28 2.52
CA ASN A 204 2.15 2.44 3.09
C ASN A 204 1.14 1.50 2.39
N ILE A 205 1.24 1.30 1.07
CA ILE A 205 0.44 0.30 0.34
C ILE A 205 0.73 -1.10 0.91
N ASN A 206 2.01 -1.48 1.06
CA ASN A 206 2.38 -2.77 1.64
C ASN A 206 1.81 -2.96 3.05
N TRP A 207 1.96 -1.94 3.91
CA TRP A 207 1.42 -1.95 5.26
C TRP A 207 -0.10 -2.13 5.25
N SER A 208 -0.80 -1.41 4.38
CA SER A 208 -2.27 -1.45 4.29
C SER A 208 -2.77 -2.83 3.82
N ILE A 209 -2.15 -3.41 2.79
CA ILE A 209 -2.48 -4.76 2.32
C ILE A 209 -2.17 -5.78 3.41
N GLY A 210 -1.00 -5.69 4.07
CA GLY A 210 -0.59 -6.62 5.12
C GLY A 210 -1.55 -6.63 6.31
N LEU A 211 -2.02 -5.45 6.72
CA LEU A 211 -2.96 -5.34 7.82
C LEU A 211 -4.37 -5.82 7.41
N GLU A 212 -4.83 -5.51 6.18
CA GLU A 212 -6.08 -6.05 5.62
C GLU A 212 -6.03 -7.58 5.58
N VAL A 213 -4.96 -8.17 5.05
CA VAL A 213 -4.77 -9.63 5.02
C VAL A 213 -4.83 -10.22 6.43
N THR A 214 -4.16 -9.58 7.39
CA THR A 214 -4.14 -10.05 8.78
C THR A 214 -5.54 -10.06 9.40
N LEU A 215 -6.30 -8.97 9.23
CA LEU A 215 -7.68 -8.87 9.72
C LEU A 215 -8.62 -9.85 8.99
N SER A 216 -8.46 -9.99 7.68
CA SER A 216 -9.27 -10.90 6.87
C SER A 216 -9.06 -12.37 7.24
N VAL A 217 -7.80 -12.79 7.44
CA VAL A 217 -7.46 -14.20 7.79
C VAL A 217 -8.13 -14.64 9.10
N ILE A 218 -8.37 -13.72 10.04
CA ILE A 218 -9.09 -14.00 11.29
C ILE A 218 -10.59 -13.70 11.21
N GLY A 219 -11.09 -13.26 10.03
CA GLY A 219 -12.50 -13.00 9.77
C GLY A 219 -13.00 -11.62 10.25
N PHE A 220 -12.10 -10.67 10.51
CA PHE A 220 -12.45 -9.31 10.97
C PHE A 220 -12.57 -8.30 9.82
N THR A 221 -13.09 -8.78 8.69
CA THR A 221 -13.43 -7.96 7.50
C THR A 221 -14.72 -8.49 6.88
N ASN A 222 -15.18 -7.87 5.79
CA ASN A 222 -16.24 -8.45 4.98
C ASN A 222 -15.69 -9.66 4.21
N ILE A 223 -15.99 -10.87 4.69
CA ILE A 223 -15.52 -12.14 4.13
C ILE A 223 -16.12 -12.50 2.77
N GLU A 224 -17.19 -11.83 2.35
CA GLU A 224 -17.80 -12.02 1.02
C GLU A 224 -17.09 -11.25 -0.09
N THR A 225 -16.32 -10.21 0.26
CA THR A 225 -15.52 -9.47 -0.71
C THR A 225 -14.25 -10.25 -1.02
N PRO A 226 -14.01 -10.68 -2.27
CA PRO A 226 -12.79 -11.40 -2.61
C PRO A 226 -11.56 -10.50 -2.46
N THR A 227 -10.70 -10.82 -1.51
CA THR A 227 -9.36 -10.22 -1.28
C THR A 227 -8.35 -11.34 -1.07
N ILE A 228 -7.06 -11.01 -1.09
CA ILE A 228 -6.01 -12.01 -0.78
C ILE A 228 -6.23 -12.60 0.62
N GLY A 229 -6.58 -11.76 1.60
CA GLY A 229 -6.82 -12.20 2.96
C GLY A 229 -8.06 -13.09 3.09
N THR A 230 -9.17 -12.76 2.41
CA THR A 230 -10.39 -13.59 2.44
C THR A 230 -10.22 -14.92 1.71
N MET A 231 -9.36 -14.99 0.66
CA MET A 231 -9.01 -16.29 0.05
C MET A 231 -8.32 -17.21 1.07
N ILE A 232 -7.37 -16.68 1.84
CA ILE A 232 -6.67 -17.44 2.89
C ILE A 232 -7.64 -17.82 4.02
N TYR A 233 -8.54 -16.90 4.42
CA TYR A 233 -9.58 -17.20 5.40
C TYR A 233 -10.42 -18.42 5.00
N TRP A 234 -10.99 -18.42 3.79
CA TRP A 234 -11.80 -19.53 3.31
C TRP A 234 -11.02 -20.83 3.15
N ALA A 235 -9.77 -20.77 2.72
CA ALA A 235 -8.90 -21.95 2.66
C ALA A 235 -8.67 -22.55 4.07
N ASN A 236 -8.50 -21.70 5.08
CA ASN A 236 -8.36 -22.15 6.49
C ASN A 236 -9.67 -22.73 7.03
N GLN A 237 -10.82 -22.10 6.75
CA GLN A 237 -12.14 -22.61 7.19
C GLN A 237 -12.46 -23.99 6.59
N HIS A 238 -12.00 -24.25 5.37
CA HIS A 238 -12.16 -25.57 4.71
C HIS A 238 -10.98 -26.51 4.98
N THR A 239 -10.07 -26.17 5.90
CA THR A 239 -8.89 -26.99 6.23
C THR A 239 -8.10 -27.46 5.00
N ALA A 240 -7.96 -26.58 3.99
CA ALA A 240 -7.44 -26.89 2.66
C ALA A 240 -6.09 -27.59 2.68
N MET A 241 -5.16 -27.20 3.58
CA MET A 241 -3.85 -27.84 3.70
C MET A 241 -3.95 -29.30 4.17
N VAL A 242 -4.88 -29.63 5.07
CA VAL A 242 -5.10 -30.99 5.57
C VAL A 242 -5.81 -31.84 4.51
N ALA A 243 -6.72 -31.23 3.74
CA ALA A 243 -7.42 -31.85 2.63
C ALA A 243 -6.54 -32.09 1.39
N GLY A 244 -5.26 -31.61 1.41
CA GLY A 244 -4.36 -31.74 0.28
C GLY A 244 -4.55 -30.69 -0.84
N ILE A 245 -5.39 -29.68 -0.61
CA ILE A 245 -5.70 -28.60 -1.58
C ILE A 245 -4.73 -27.43 -1.34
N TRP A 246 -3.44 -27.73 -1.35
CA TRP A 246 -2.37 -26.78 -1.01
C TRP A 246 -2.29 -25.56 -1.97
N TRP A 247 -2.70 -25.71 -3.22
CA TRP A 247 -2.70 -24.62 -4.22
C TRP A 247 -3.62 -23.47 -3.83
N TRP A 248 -4.71 -23.74 -3.11
CA TRP A 248 -5.63 -22.70 -2.63
C TRP A 248 -5.00 -21.76 -1.59
N VAL A 249 -4.05 -22.26 -0.81
CA VAL A 249 -3.28 -21.45 0.16
C VAL A 249 -2.03 -20.85 -0.48
N LEU A 250 -1.30 -21.65 -1.27
CA LEU A 250 -0.02 -21.21 -1.83
C LEU A 250 -0.17 -20.07 -2.84
N ALA A 251 -1.23 -20.08 -3.67
CA ALA A 251 -1.45 -19.07 -4.68
C ALA A 251 -1.60 -17.64 -4.10
N PRO A 252 -2.50 -17.36 -3.14
CA PRO A 252 -2.60 -16.03 -2.53
C PRO A 252 -1.35 -15.66 -1.71
N VAL A 253 -0.73 -16.59 -1.00
CA VAL A 253 0.49 -16.33 -0.21
C VAL A 253 1.66 -15.94 -1.13
N ALA A 254 1.87 -16.67 -2.22
CA ALA A 254 2.92 -16.34 -3.19
C ALA A 254 2.69 -14.96 -3.81
N THR A 255 1.45 -14.65 -4.17
CA THR A 255 1.09 -13.39 -4.82
C THR A 255 1.26 -12.18 -3.89
N VAL A 256 0.84 -12.27 -2.62
CA VAL A 256 1.06 -11.18 -1.66
C VAL A 256 2.55 -11.00 -1.34
N THR A 257 3.31 -12.10 -1.26
CA THR A 257 4.76 -12.04 -1.06
C THR A 257 5.46 -11.35 -2.24
N MET A 258 5.08 -11.69 -3.48
CA MET A 258 5.60 -11.01 -4.68
C MET A 258 5.25 -9.51 -4.67
N THR A 259 4.06 -9.14 -4.25
CA THR A 259 3.62 -7.75 -4.12
C THR A 259 4.48 -7.00 -3.12
N PHE A 260 4.69 -7.57 -1.94
CA PHE A 260 5.48 -6.95 -0.87
C PHE A 260 6.94 -6.76 -1.29
N ILE A 261 7.55 -7.78 -1.88
CA ILE A 261 8.93 -7.69 -2.39
C ILE A 261 9.01 -6.65 -3.51
N GLY A 262 8.08 -6.68 -4.46
CA GLY A 262 8.08 -5.76 -5.60
C GLY A 262 7.99 -4.30 -5.17
N LEU A 263 7.01 -3.95 -4.34
CA LEU A 263 6.83 -2.58 -3.85
C LEU A 263 7.98 -2.15 -2.91
N PHE A 264 8.51 -3.05 -2.09
CA PHE A 264 9.66 -2.76 -1.24
C PHE A 264 10.91 -2.42 -2.07
N LEU A 265 11.25 -3.23 -3.07
CA LEU A 265 12.40 -2.98 -3.95
C LEU A 265 12.26 -1.66 -4.72
N LEU A 266 11.05 -1.34 -5.18
CA LEU A 266 10.78 -0.04 -5.81
C LEU A 266 10.96 1.12 -4.82
N SER A 267 10.46 0.98 -3.59
CA SER A 267 10.62 2.00 -2.53
C SER A 267 12.10 2.28 -2.23
N VAL A 268 12.91 1.23 -2.05
CA VAL A 268 14.36 1.35 -1.80
C VAL A 268 15.05 2.03 -2.97
N SER A 269 14.77 1.59 -4.19
CA SER A 269 15.40 2.14 -5.41
C SER A 269 15.07 3.62 -5.65
N ILE A 270 13.83 4.04 -5.34
CA ILE A 270 13.45 5.46 -5.43
C ILE A 270 14.19 6.27 -4.38
N ASN A 271 14.29 5.78 -3.14
CA ASN A 271 15.03 6.47 -2.07
C ASN A 271 16.51 6.65 -2.44
N GLU A 272 17.15 5.61 -2.96
CA GLU A 272 18.54 5.70 -3.42
C GLU A 272 18.72 6.69 -4.57
N PHE A 273 17.76 6.78 -5.47
CA PHE A 273 17.81 7.72 -6.59
C PHE A 273 17.70 9.17 -6.13
N VAL A 274 16.93 9.41 -5.08
CA VAL A 274 16.69 10.75 -4.51
C VAL A 274 17.87 11.22 -3.64
N ASP A 275 18.62 10.31 -3.01
CA ASP A 275 19.77 10.66 -2.18
C ASP A 275 20.97 11.10 -3.05
N PRO A 276 21.42 12.38 -2.98
CA PRO A 276 22.56 12.86 -3.74
C PRO A 276 23.87 12.13 -3.41
N ARG A 277 24.01 11.58 -2.20
CA ARG A 277 25.22 10.90 -1.74
C ARG A 277 25.42 9.55 -2.44
N SER A 278 24.34 8.85 -2.75
CA SER A 278 24.38 7.59 -3.48
C SER A 278 24.88 7.74 -4.93
N ARG A 279 24.68 8.93 -5.53
CA ARG A 279 25.17 9.24 -6.88
C ARG A 279 26.70 9.38 -6.96
N LEU A 280 27.32 9.93 -5.92
CA LEU A 280 28.79 10.16 -5.88
C LEU A 280 29.58 8.84 -5.80
N VAL A 281 29.04 7.82 -5.16
CA VAL A 281 29.69 6.50 -5.06
C VAL A 281 29.65 5.75 -6.39
N ARG A 282 28.64 5.98 -7.24
CA ARG A 282 28.50 5.31 -8.56
C ARG A 282 29.36 5.96 -9.67
N VAL A 283 29.77 7.21 -9.53
CA VAL A 283 30.58 7.92 -10.53
C VAL A 283 32.08 7.75 -10.27
N GLY A 284 32.46 7.29 -9.06
CA GLY A 284 33.86 7.10 -8.64
C GLY A 284 34.36 5.65 -8.66
N GLY A 285 33.58 4.70 -9.14
CA GLY A 285 33.95 3.30 -9.42
C GLY A 285 33.69 2.95 -10.88
#